data_f850eba731fdbe2580c5e0fe30dc863d
#
_entry.id   f850eba731fdbe2580c5e0fe30dc863d
#
_cell.length_a   1.000
_cell.length_b   1.000
_cell.length_c   1.000
_cell.angle_alpha   90.00
_cell.angle_beta   90.00
_cell.angle_gamma   90.00
#
_symmetry.space_group_name_H-M   'P 1'
#
loop_
_entity.id
_entity.type
_entity.pdbx_description
1 polymer ?
#
loop_
_entity_poly.entity_id
_entity_poly.type
_entity_poly.pdbx_seq_one_letter_code
_entity_poly.pdbx_strand_id
1 'polypeptide(L)'
;MKSFKLWEITDNRTKYYKEITHVYEMDSSEIVGWMDGKKNQLKRFDTLLDIGVKNGDTILDFGCGVGHMIEHINDIGLRVNYTGIDLNKDAIRKAKTAFMVSDIMGIRPMESPTGIVFSHGSVKDIKENYDWILASGVFNYKFPKAEMIQTVNKLLDHANKGIAFNLLEAGHIIHPDYEFYKKDTIPHYFNNSTQIVENYGVDLDLTVYIRKNK
;
A
#
# COMPACT_ATOMS: atom_id res chain seq x y z
N MET A 1 -8.99 30.32 -5.17
CA MET A 1 -8.74 28.89 -4.91
C MET A 1 -7.34 28.57 -5.42
N LYS A 2 -6.33 28.45 -4.55
CA LYS A 2 -4.96 28.11 -4.98
C LYS A 2 -4.98 26.63 -5.38
N SER A 3 -4.70 26.34 -6.63
CA SER A 3 -4.47 24.98 -7.10
C SER A 3 -3.16 24.49 -6.51
N PHE A 4 -3.22 23.67 -5.48
CA PHE A 4 -2.05 22.95 -5.00
C PHE A 4 -1.60 21.98 -6.09
N LYS A 5 -0.35 22.08 -6.51
CA LYS A 5 0.19 21.19 -7.52
C LYS A 5 0.51 19.85 -6.84
N LEU A 6 0.06 18.77 -7.43
CA LEU A 6 0.20 17.38 -6.91
C LEU A 6 1.64 17.02 -6.49
N TRP A 7 2.65 17.62 -7.12
CA TRP A 7 4.07 17.39 -6.84
C TRP A 7 4.56 18.04 -5.52
N GLU A 8 3.93 19.15 -5.06
CA GLU A 8 4.28 19.81 -3.80
C GLU A 8 3.87 18.96 -2.59
N ILE A 9 2.73 18.27 -2.70
CA ILE A 9 2.23 17.35 -1.67
C ILE A 9 3.11 16.11 -1.58
N THR A 10 3.57 15.58 -2.71
CA THR A 10 4.46 14.42 -2.81
C THR A 10 5.83 14.68 -2.19
N ASP A 11 6.38 15.88 -2.37
CA ASP A 11 7.69 16.27 -1.84
C ASP A 11 7.68 16.36 -0.31
N ASN A 12 6.60 16.92 0.26
CA ASN A 12 6.44 17.01 1.71
C ASN A 12 6.28 15.62 2.37
N ARG A 13 5.61 14.66 1.74
CA ARG A 13 5.52 13.29 2.26
C ARG A 13 6.87 12.59 2.23
N THR A 14 7.58 12.68 1.11
CA THR A 14 8.94 12.13 0.98
C THR A 14 9.89 12.72 2.01
N LYS A 15 9.79 14.02 2.29
CA LYS A 15 10.57 14.71 3.32
C LYS A 15 10.25 14.19 4.71
N TYR A 16 8.94 14.02 5.05
CA TYR A 16 8.50 13.49 6.34
C TYR A 16 9.04 12.07 6.58
N TYR A 17 8.90 11.17 5.62
CA TYR A 17 9.46 9.81 5.76
C TYR A 17 10.98 9.81 5.89
N LYS A 18 11.69 10.72 5.26
CA LYS A 18 13.13 10.90 5.46
C LYS A 18 13.47 11.41 6.87
N GLU A 19 12.70 12.35 7.40
CA GLU A 19 12.93 12.91 8.74
C GLU A 19 12.70 11.85 9.83
N ILE A 20 11.65 11.02 9.70
CA ILE A 20 11.41 9.90 10.63
C ILE A 20 12.57 8.90 10.58
N THR A 21 13.08 8.55 9.41
CA THR A 21 14.17 7.57 9.28
C THR A 21 15.52 8.03 9.84
N HIS A 22 15.70 9.33 10.07
CA HIS A 22 16.95 9.88 10.64
C HIS A 22 16.93 10.04 12.16
N VAL A 23 15.76 10.04 12.79
CA VAL A 23 15.60 10.40 14.20
C VAL A 23 15.64 9.20 15.16
N TYR A 24 15.43 7.98 14.67
CA TYR A 24 15.36 6.77 15.51
C TYR A 24 16.08 5.59 14.85
N GLU A 25 16.73 4.75 15.63
CA GLU A 25 17.02 3.35 15.29
C GLU A 25 15.69 2.57 15.28
N MET A 26 14.83 2.88 14.33
CA MET A 26 13.49 2.35 14.24
C MET A 26 13.51 0.94 13.64
N ASP A 27 12.63 0.08 14.13
CA ASP A 27 12.22 -1.14 13.45
C ASP A 27 11.86 -0.81 11.97
N SER A 28 12.13 -1.73 11.07
CA SER A 28 11.87 -1.53 9.64
C SER A 28 10.40 -1.19 9.32
N SER A 29 9.45 -1.60 10.17
CA SER A 29 8.04 -1.25 10.08
C SER A 29 7.77 0.22 10.39
N GLU A 30 8.49 0.80 11.34
CA GLU A 30 8.39 2.22 11.71
C GLU A 30 8.97 3.14 10.64
N ILE A 31 10.02 2.68 9.93
CA ILE A 31 10.64 3.42 8.80
C ILE A 31 9.62 3.75 7.71
N VAL A 32 8.60 2.93 7.55
CA VAL A 32 7.51 3.13 6.58
C VAL A 32 6.22 3.68 7.21
N GLY A 33 6.30 4.17 8.46
CA GLY A 33 5.20 4.87 9.12
C GLY A 33 4.22 3.99 9.90
N TRP A 34 4.59 2.73 10.20
CA TRP A 34 3.78 1.84 11.00
C TRP A 34 4.09 1.98 12.50
N MET A 35 3.38 2.89 13.16
CA MET A 35 3.56 3.19 14.60
C MET A 35 2.99 2.10 15.53
N ASP A 36 2.13 1.21 15.03
CA ASP A 36 1.42 0.18 15.79
C ASP A 36 2.05 -1.23 15.67
N GLY A 37 3.25 -1.29 15.10
CA GLY A 37 4.12 -2.46 15.07
C GLY A 37 3.79 -3.51 14.01
N LYS A 38 4.73 -4.44 13.86
CA LYS A 38 4.71 -5.49 12.81
C LYS A 38 3.45 -6.36 12.84
N LYS A 39 2.93 -6.69 14.03
CA LYS A 39 1.74 -7.56 14.17
C LYS A 39 0.52 -6.97 13.46
N ASN A 40 0.26 -5.67 13.64
CA ASN A 40 -0.88 -5.02 13.02
C ASN A 40 -0.65 -4.77 11.51
N GLN A 41 0.60 -4.55 11.11
CA GLN A 41 0.96 -4.50 9.69
C GLN A 41 0.62 -5.82 8.98
N LEU A 42 0.98 -6.97 9.56
CA LEU A 42 0.68 -8.28 8.98
C LEU A 42 -0.83 -8.53 8.87
N LYS A 43 -1.62 -8.16 9.88
CA LYS A 43 -3.08 -8.26 9.79
C LYS A 43 -3.68 -7.44 8.64
N ARG A 44 -3.14 -6.24 8.39
CA ARG A 44 -3.53 -5.42 7.23
C ARG A 44 -3.19 -6.11 5.93
N PHE A 45 -2.01 -6.71 5.83
CA PHE A 45 -1.61 -7.45 4.63
C PHE A 45 -2.52 -8.64 4.38
N ASP A 46 -2.81 -9.45 5.42
CA ASP A 46 -3.77 -10.56 5.31
C ASP A 46 -5.11 -10.06 4.78
N THR A 47 -5.66 -9.02 5.40
CA THR A 47 -6.95 -8.45 5.00
C THR A 47 -6.91 -7.89 3.57
N LEU A 48 -5.81 -7.25 3.13
CA LEU A 48 -5.69 -6.77 1.76
C LEU A 48 -5.67 -7.92 0.75
N LEU A 49 -4.95 -9.01 1.07
CA LEU A 49 -4.86 -10.20 0.21
C LEU A 49 -6.18 -10.96 0.10
N ASP A 50 -7.04 -10.88 1.13
CA ASP A 50 -8.38 -11.50 1.17
C ASP A 50 -9.36 -10.90 0.14
N ILE A 51 -9.00 -9.85 -0.58
CA ILE A 51 -9.79 -9.39 -1.74
C ILE A 51 -10.00 -10.48 -2.78
N GLY A 52 -9.15 -11.49 -2.77
CA GLY A 52 -9.25 -12.65 -3.66
C GLY A 52 -7.96 -12.95 -4.43
N VAL A 53 -6.82 -12.52 -3.90
CA VAL A 53 -5.50 -12.81 -4.48
C VAL A 53 -5.24 -14.32 -4.47
N LYS A 54 -4.69 -14.84 -5.56
CA LYS A 54 -4.41 -16.27 -5.76
C LYS A 54 -3.04 -16.47 -6.41
N ASN A 55 -2.55 -17.69 -6.31
CA ASN A 55 -1.34 -18.10 -7.02
C ASN A 55 -1.44 -17.78 -8.52
N GLY A 56 -0.38 -17.18 -9.04
CA GLY A 56 -0.28 -16.78 -10.45
C GLY A 56 -0.80 -15.37 -10.76
N ASP A 57 -1.48 -14.72 -9.83
CA ASP A 57 -1.95 -13.34 -10.03
C ASP A 57 -0.77 -12.34 -10.15
N THR A 58 -1.00 -11.27 -10.90
CA THR A 58 -0.13 -10.11 -10.96
C THR A 58 -0.59 -9.07 -9.94
N ILE A 59 0.33 -8.59 -9.10
CA ILE A 59 0.04 -7.62 -8.04
C ILE A 59 0.88 -6.35 -8.24
N LEU A 60 0.24 -5.20 -8.11
CA LEU A 60 0.90 -3.93 -7.84
C LEU A 60 0.71 -3.58 -6.36
N ASP A 61 1.81 -3.45 -5.62
CA ASP A 61 1.85 -2.88 -4.27
C ASP A 61 2.17 -1.39 -4.39
N PHE A 62 1.15 -0.56 -4.25
CA PHE A 62 1.25 0.89 -4.37
C PHE A 62 1.59 1.51 -3.01
N GLY A 63 2.77 2.11 -2.91
CA GLY A 63 3.37 2.55 -1.64
C GLY A 63 4.04 1.38 -0.91
N CYS A 64 4.81 0.57 -1.63
CA CYS A 64 5.39 -0.68 -1.14
C CYS A 64 6.44 -0.53 -0.03
N GLY A 65 6.93 0.69 0.20
CA GLY A 65 7.99 0.95 1.18
C GLY A 65 9.24 0.10 0.91
N VAL A 66 9.68 -0.60 1.94
CA VAL A 66 10.87 -1.48 1.87
C VAL A 66 10.55 -2.93 1.46
N GLY A 67 9.29 -3.22 1.07
CA GLY A 67 8.88 -4.52 0.53
C GLY A 67 8.36 -5.51 1.56
N HIS A 68 7.86 -5.08 2.72
CA HIS A 68 7.33 -5.98 3.75
C HIS A 68 6.15 -6.83 3.28
N MET A 69 5.30 -6.32 2.35
CA MET A 69 4.17 -7.08 1.84
C MET A 69 4.62 -8.32 1.06
N ILE A 70 5.63 -8.18 0.19
CA ILE A 70 6.12 -9.34 -0.56
C ILE A 70 6.89 -10.33 0.34
N GLU A 71 7.54 -9.86 1.42
CA GLU A 71 8.08 -10.77 2.44
C GLU A 71 6.96 -11.60 3.05
N HIS A 72 5.87 -10.96 3.47
CA HIS A 72 4.70 -11.65 4.04
C HIS A 72 4.05 -12.62 3.04
N ILE A 73 3.88 -12.21 1.78
CA ILE A 73 3.35 -13.06 0.70
C ILE A 73 4.20 -14.35 0.55
N ASN A 74 5.53 -14.21 0.61
CA ASN A 74 6.44 -15.35 0.58
C ASN A 74 6.30 -16.24 1.82
N ASP A 75 6.19 -15.63 3.01
CA ASP A 75 6.08 -16.36 4.28
C ASP A 75 4.82 -17.24 4.36
N ILE A 76 3.70 -16.76 3.79
CA ILE A 76 2.45 -17.54 3.70
C ILE A 76 2.40 -18.50 2.51
N GLY A 77 3.45 -18.59 1.70
CA GLY A 77 3.58 -19.51 0.56
C GLY A 77 2.74 -19.14 -0.66
N LEU A 78 2.26 -17.90 -0.75
CA LEU A 78 1.50 -17.41 -1.90
C LEU A 78 2.47 -17.02 -3.04
N ARG A 79 2.17 -17.45 -4.28
CA ARG A 79 3.02 -17.23 -5.46
C ARG A 79 2.37 -16.24 -6.40
N VAL A 80 2.92 -15.04 -6.52
CA VAL A 80 2.38 -13.96 -7.35
C VAL A 80 3.50 -13.32 -8.18
N ASN A 81 3.15 -12.66 -9.28
CA ASN A 81 4.06 -11.74 -9.94
C ASN A 81 3.89 -10.37 -9.29
N TYR A 82 4.94 -9.88 -8.63
CA TYR A 82 4.85 -8.71 -7.77
C TYR A 82 5.60 -7.51 -8.34
N THR A 83 4.94 -6.37 -8.35
CA THR A 83 5.56 -5.07 -8.62
C THR A 83 5.29 -4.14 -7.43
N GLY A 84 6.35 -3.62 -6.82
CA GLY A 84 6.25 -2.59 -5.79
C GLY A 84 6.62 -1.22 -6.36
N ILE A 85 5.81 -0.20 -6.10
CA ILE A 85 6.10 1.18 -6.45
C ILE A 85 6.01 2.07 -5.21
N ASP A 86 6.98 2.98 -5.02
CA ASP A 86 6.99 3.93 -3.92
C ASP A 86 7.64 5.26 -4.33
N LEU A 87 7.21 6.35 -3.71
CA LEU A 87 7.77 7.69 -3.89
C LEU A 87 9.11 7.87 -3.16
N ASN A 88 9.39 7.02 -2.16
CA ASN A 88 10.61 7.07 -1.38
C ASN A 88 11.72 6.26 -2.05
N LYS A 89 12.68 6.97 -2.68
CA LYS A 89 13.85 6.33 -3.34
C LYS A 89 14.68 5.47 -2.40
N ASP A 90 14.81 5.88 -1.13
CA ASP A 90 15.63 5.17 -0.15
C ASP A 90 14.94 3.87 0.28
N ALA A 91 13.61 3.88 0.43
CA ALA A 91 12.82 2.68 0.66
C ALA A 91 12.98 1.69 -0.50
N ILE A 92 12.84 2.14 -1.75
CA ILE A 92 13.03 1.32 -2.94
C ILE A 92 14.45 0.74 -3.02
N ARG A 93 15.46 1.54 -2.69
CA ARG A 93 16.85 1.05 -2.65
C ARG A 93 17.01 -0.07 -1.63
N LYS A 94 16.45 0.10 -0.41
CA LYS A 94 16.47 -0.92 0.65
C LYS A 94 15.75 -2.20 0.20
N ALA A 95 14.54 -2.06 -0.37
CA ALA A 95 13.78 -3.18 -0.90
C ALA A 95 14.60 -3.98 -1.92
N LYS A 96 15.15 -3.32 -2.93
CA LYS A 96 16.00 -3.97 -3.95
C LYS A 96 17.20 -4.70 -3.33
N THR A 97 17.89 -4.06 -2.39
CA THR A 97 19.05 -4.65 -1.71
C THR A 97 18.66 -5.88 -0.90
N ALA A 98 17.61 -5.81 -0.11
CA ALA A 98 17.14 -6.92 0.72
C ALA A 98 16.78 -8.14 -0.14
N PHE A 99 16.06 -7.92 -1.24
CA PHE A 99 15.67 -9.00 -2.14
C PHE A 99 16.84 -9.58 -2.93
N MET A 100 17.79 -8.76 -3.39
CA MET A 100 19.00 -9.24 -4.05
C MET A 100 19.86 -10.11 -3.11
N VAL A 101 20.04 -9.69 -1.86
CA VAL A 101 20.79 -10.46 -0.86
C VAL A 101 20.11 -11.79 -0.56
N SER A 102 18.79 -11.80 -0.41
CA SER A 102 18.01 -13.03 -0.18
C SER A 102 18.16 -14.03 -1.33
N ASP A 103 18.21 -13.56 -2.57
CA ASP A 103 18.46 -14.40 -3.75
C ASP A 103 19.87 -15.01 -3.72
N ILE A 104 20.89 -14.19 -3.47
CA ILE A 104 22.29 -14.63 -3.43
C ILE A 104 22.52 -15.65 -2.32
N MET A 105 21.89 -15.46 -1.15
CA MET A 105 22.04 -16.35 0.00
C MET A 105 21.19 -17.62 -0.09
N GLY A 106 20.35 -17.75 -1.12
CA GLY A 106 19.44 -18.91 -1.26
C GLY A 106 18.41 -19.01 -0.13
N ILE A 107 18.11 -17.88 0.55
CA ILE A 107 17.15 -17.84 1.66
C ILE A 107 15.72 -17.89 1.13
N ARG A 108 15.50 -17.45 -0.10
CA ARG A 108 14.20 -17.60 -0.76
C ARG A 108 13.89 -19.06 -1.06
N PRO A 109 12.67 -19.53 -0.82
CA PRO A 109 12.24 -20.83 -1.31
C PRO A 109 12.47 -20.91 -2.83
N MET A 110 12.97 -22.04 -3.35
CA MET A 110 13.20 -22.27 -4.79
C MET A 110 11.94 -22.05 -5.65
N GLU A 111 10.80 -21.95 -5.02
CA GLU A 111 9.46 -21.75 -5.61
C GLU A 111 8.93 -20.32 -5.43
N SER A 112 9.79 -19.36 -5.06
CA SER A 112 9.41 -17.94 -4.93
C SER A 112 8.89 -17.36 -6.24
N PRO A 113 8.03 -16.33 -6.18
CA PRO A 113 7.45 -15.69 -7.37
C PRO A 113 8.54 -15.32 -8.37
N THR A 114 8.29 -15.62 -9.64
CA THR A 114 9.27 -15.49 -10.72
C THR A 114 9.50 -14.04 -11.18
N GLY A 115 8.73 -13.09 -10.66
CA GLY A 115 8.86 -11.67 -11.03
C GLY A 115 8.62 -10.74 -9.86
N ILE A 116 9.71 -10.32 -9.17
CA ILE A 116 9.64 -9.25 -8.19
C ILE A 116 10.37 -8.04 -8.73
N VAL A 117 9.64 -6.93 -8.88
CA VAL A 117 10.16 -5.66 -9.39
C VAL A 117 9.86 -4.55 -8.39
N PHE A 118 10.84 -3.69 -8.12
CA PHE A 118 10.66 -2.46 -7.34
C PHE A 118 10.99 -1.25 -8.18
N SER A 119 10.10 -0.25 -8.17
CA SER A 119 10.23 0.99 -8.93
C SER A 119 10.02 2.22 -8.05
N HIS A 120 10.82 3.26 -8.27
CA HIS A 120 10.53 4.57 -7.73
C HIS A 120 9.55 5.29 -8.65
N GLY A 121 8.43 5.76 -8.10
CA GLY A 121 7.41 6.46 -8.89
C GLY A 121 6.10 6.69 -8.15
N SER A 122 5.15 7.22 -8.89
CA SER A 122 3.79 7.56 -8.46
C SER A 122 2.75 6.84 -9.35
N VAL A 123 1.47 7.09 -9.12
CA VAL A 123 0.40 6.58 -9.99
C VAL A 123 0.55 6.96 -11.47
N LYS A 124 1.26 8.04 -11.79
CA LYS A 124 1.50 8.50 -13.18
C LYS A 124 2.54 7.66 -13.92
N ASP A 125 3.34 6.92 -13.18
CA ASP A 125 4.45 6.12 -13.72
C ASP A 125 4.02 4.68 -13.99
N ILE A 126 2.80 4.30 -13.59
CA ILE A 126 2.21 2.98 -13.86
C ILE A 126 1.83 2.92 -15.34
N LYS A 127 2.31 1.89 -16.05
CA LYS A 127 2.06 1.69 -17.49
C LYS A 127 1.39 0.37 -17.79
N GLU A 128 1.49 -0.58 -16.87
CA GLU A 128 1.00 -1.94 -17.02
C GLU A 128 -0.31 -2.13 -16.27
N ASN A 129 -1.01 -3.20 -16.59
CA ASN A 129 -2.18 -3.64 -15.86
C ASN A 129 -1.83 -4.81 -14.95
N TYR A 130 -2.49 -4.87 -13.80
CA TYR A 130 -2.31 -5.89 -12.77
C TYR A 130 -3.64 -6.54 -12.44
N ASP A 131 -3.63 -7.80 -12.02
CA ASP A 131 -4.84 -8.44 -11.54
C ASP A 131 -5.39 -7.69 -10.34
N TRP A 132 -4.54 -7.42 -9.36
CA TRP A 132 -4.87 -6.72 -8.15
C TRP A 132 -3.91 -5.56 -7.88
N ILE A 133 -4.44 -4.49 -7.34
CA ILE A 133 -3.64 -3.39 -6.81
C ILE A 133 -3.90 -3.32 -5.31
N LEU A 134 -2.83 -3.34 -4.51
CA LEU A 134 -2.89 -3.26 -3.06
C LEU A 134 -2.20 -1.99 -2.59
N ALA A 135 -2.77 -1.31 -1.58
CA ALA A 135 -2.19 -0.09 -1.02
C ALA A 135 -2.34 -0.08 0.50
N SER A 136 -1.28 -0.44 1.22
CA SER A 136 -1.27 -0.53 2.67
C SER A 136 -0.79 0.78 3.31
N GLY A 137 -1.69 1.47 4.04
CA GLY A 137 -1.37 2.68 4.80
C GLY A 137 -1.06 3.95 3.99
N VAL A 138 -1.23 3.92 2.68
CA VAL A 138 -0.84 5.01 1.77
C VAL A 138 -1.68 6.26 1.95
N PHE A 139 -2.98 6.11 2.18
CA PHE A 139 -3.96 7.20 2.11
C PHE A 139 -4.26 7.84 3.48
N ASN A 140 -3.54 7.47 4.52
CA ASN A 140 -3.85 7.88 5.90
C ASN A 140 -3.16 9.19 6.29
N TYR A 141 -1.91 9.42 5.85
CA TYR A 141 -1.08 10.55 6.28
C TYR A 141 -1.00 11.63 5.21
N LYS A 142 -1.42 12.87 5.57
CA LYS A 142 -1.37 14.06 4.69
C LYS A 142 -1.85 13.79 3.26
N PHE A 143 -2.87 12.94 3.12
CA PHE A 143 -3.43 12.55 1.84
C PHE A 143 -4.88 13.03 1.75
N PRO A 144 -5.14 14.24 1.20
CA PRO A 144 -6.48 14.80 1.13
C PRO A 144 -7.46 13.85 0.44
N LYS A 145 -8.69 13.77 0.98
CA LYS A 145 -9.74 12.88 0.46
C LYS A 145 -9.94 12.97 -1.06
N ALA A 146 -9.96 14.19 -1.62
CA ALA A 146 -10.14 14.38 -3.06
C ALA A 146 -8.98 13.75 -3.87
N GLU A 147 -7.77 13.84 -3.34
CA GLU A 147 -6.58 13.24 -3.95
C GLU A 147 -6.62 11.72 -3.86
N MET A 148 -7.05 11.18 -2.71
CA MET A 148 -7.24 9.74 -2.53
C MET A 148 -8.24 9.20 -3.57
N ILE A 149 -9.41 9.81 -3.70
CA ILE A 149 -10.42 9.40 -4.67
C ILE A 149 -9.86 9.42 -6.10
N GLN A 150 -9.16 10.50 -6.49
CA GLN A 150 -8.54 10.60 -7.82
C GLN A 150 -7.46 9.54 -8.04
N THR A 151 -6.64 9.28 -7.02
CA THR A 151 -5.57 8.29 -7.10
C THR A 151 -6.14 6.88 -7.22
N VAL A 152 -7.14 6.53 -6.39
CA VAL A 152 -7.81 5.23 -6.46
C VAL A 152 -8.47 5.00 -7.80
N ASN A 153 -9.15 6.01 -8.37
CA ASN A 153 -9.75 5.89 -9.71
C ASN A 153 -8.69 5.63 -10.79
N LYS A 154 -7.54 6.32 -10.75
CA LYS A 154 -6.43 6.06 -11.67
C LYS A 154 -5.83 4.66 -11.48
N LEU A 155 -5.69 4.20 -10.24
CA LEU A 155 -5.25 2.84 -9.96
C LEU A 155 -6.25 1.81 -10.50
N LEU A 156 -7.54 2.06 -10.38
CA LEU A 156 -8.59 1.21 -10.95
C LEU A 156 -8.48 1.09 -12.47
N ASP A 157 -8.03 2.14 -13.19
CA ASP A 157 -7.80 2.05 -14.63
C ASP A 157 -6.76 0.97 -14.99
N HIS A 158 -5.80 0.72 -14.08
CA HIS A 158 -4.73 -0.27 -14.22
C HIS A 158 -5.04 -1.61 -13.55
N ALA A 159 -6.17 -1.79 -12.87
CA ALA A 159 -6.56 -3.04 -12.24
C ALA A 159 -7.44 -3.89 -13.17
N ASN A 160 -7.13 -5.17 -13.34
CA ASN A 160 -7.98 -6.10 -14.11
C ASN A 160 -9.16 -6.61 -13.24
N LYS A 161 -8.92 -6.93 -11.97
CA LYS A 161 -9.89 -7.52 -11.05
C LYS A 161 -10.35 -6.55 -9.96
N GLY A 162 -9.47 -5.70 -9.45
CA GLY A 162 -9.83 -4.73 -8.43
C GLY A 162 -8.65 -4.18 -7.62
N ILE A 163 -8.99 -3.39 -6.59
CA ILE A 163 -8.06 -2.75 -5.67
C ILE A 163 -8.50 -2.98 -4.22
N ALA A 164 -7.51 -3.18 -3.32
CA ALA A 164 -7.69 -3.17 -1.87
C ALA A 164 -6.77 -2.12 -1.23
N PHE A 165 -7.29 -1.35 -0.29
CA PHE A 165 -6.51 -0.34 0.43
C PHE A 165 -7.05 -0.06 1.82
N ASN A 166 -6.20 0.45 2.72
CA ASN A 166 -6.59 0.82 4.08
C ASN A 166 -6.91 2.31 4.20
N LEU A 167 -7.88 2.62 5.05
CA LEU A 167 -8.24 3.96 5.50
C LEU A 167 -8.39 3.96 7.03
N LEU A 168 -8.31 5.15 7.65
CA LEU A 168 -8.63 5.33 9.07
C LEU A 168 -10.10 5.71 9.24
N GLU A 169 -10.79 4.99 10.12
CA GLU A 169 -12.19 5.28 10.46
C GLU A 169 -12.29 6.58 11.28
N ALA A 170 -13.26 7.41 10.92
CA ALA A 170 -13.58 8.60 11.69
C ALA A 170 -14.21 8.19 13.05
N GLY A 171 -13.52 8.53 14.13
CA GLY A 171 -13.90 8.24 15.50
C GLY A 171 -13.60 9.41 16.44
N HIS A 172 -13.23 9.09 17.68
CA HIS A 172 -12.92 10.09 18.72
C HIS A 172 -11.50 10.68 18.61
N ILE A 173 -10.65 10.13 17.74
CA ILE A 173 -9.27 10.61 17.56
C ILE A 173 -9.26 11.58 16.38
N ILE A 174 -8.77 12.79 16.63
CA ILE A 174 -8.50 13.78 15.57
C ILE A 174 -7.00 14.06 15.62
N HIS A 175 -6.32 13.85 14.50
CA HIS A 175 -4.92 14.23 14.34
C HIS A 175 -4.77 15.07 13.08
N PRO A 176 -4.13 16.26 13.13
CA PRO A 176 -4.11 17.21 12.01
C PRO A 176 -3.41 16.69 10.75
N ASP A 177 -2.56 15.68 10.90
CA ASP A 177 -1.80 15.12 9.80
C ASP A 177 -2.42 13.85 9.19
N TYR A 178 -3.53 13.34 9.78
CA TYR A 178 -4.19 12.13 9.29
C TYR A 178 -5.58 12.45 8.77
N GLU A 179 -5.96 11.78 7.69
CA GLU A 179 -7.31 11.84 7.13
C GLU A 179 -8.14 10.67 7.65
N PHE A 180 -9.33 10.99 8.17
CA PHE A 180 -10.26 10.01 8.73
C PHE A 180 -11.55 9.98 7.90
N TYR A 181 -12.11 8.79 7.72
CA TYR A 181 -13.24 8.55 6.82
C TYR A 181 -14.44 7.98 7.57
N LYS A 182 -15.63 8.52 7.31
CA LYS A 182 -16.88 7.91 7.77
C LYS A 182 -17.16 6.69 6.88
N LYS A 183 -17.28 5.52 7.49
CA LYS A 183 -17.50 4.25 6.81
C LYS A 183 -18.62 4.33 5.78
N ASP A 184 -19.78 4.85 6.17
CA ASP A 184 -20.98 4.89 5.33
C ASP A 184 -20.84 5.81 4.09
N THR A 185 -19.85 6.70 4.09
CA THR A 185 -19.60 7.60 2.95
C THR A 185 -18.66 7.03 1.91
N ILE A 186 -17.83 6.05 2.26
CA ILE A 186 -16.78 5.51 1.38
C ILE A 186 -17.36 4.90 0.08
N PRO A 187 -18.45 4.10 0.11
CA PRO A 187 -19.03 3.54 -1.12
C PRO A 187 -19.49 4.59 -2.13
N HIS A 188 -19.86 5.78 -1.66
CA HIS A 188 -20.31 6.87 -2.53
C HIS A 188 -19.19 7.57 -3.30
N TYR A 189 -17.91 7.27 -2.98
CA TYR A 189 -16.77 7.86 -3.69
C TYR A 189 -16.44 7.15 -4.99
N PHE A 190 -16.93 5.93 -5.17
CA PHE A 190 -16.53 5.07 -6.27
C PHE A 190 -17.74 4.51 -7.01
N ASN A 191 -17.64 4.39 -8.35
CA ASN A 191 -18.71 3.88 -9.20
C ASN A 191 -18.75 2.35 -9.30
N ASN A 192 -17.80 1.66 -8.67
CA ASN A 192 -17.68 0.20 -8.69
C ASN A 192 -18.21 -0.42 -7.40
N SER A 193 -18.41 -1.72 -7.41
CA SER A 193 -18.81 -2.46 -6.21
C SER A 193 -17.77 -2.31 -5.11
N THR A 194 -18.16 -1.63 -4.02
CA THR A 194 -17.29 -1.33 -2.88
C THR A 194 -17.76 -2.11 -1.66
N GLN A 195 -16.84 -2.85 -1.06
CA GLN A 195 -17.02 -3.57 0.20
C GLN A 195 -16.05 -3.02 1.24
N ILE A 196 -16.51 -2.85 2.48
CA ILE A 196 -15.68 -2.43 3.60
C ILE A 196 -15.51 -3.61 4.54
N VAL A 197 -14.28 -3.87 4.94
CA VAL A 197 -13.91 -4.86 5.97
C VAL A 197 -13.40 -4.10 7.18
N GLU A 198 -13.97 -4.43 8.34
CA GLU A 198 -13.66 -3.81 9.63
C GLU A 198 -13.47 -4.88 10.71
N ASN A 199 -13.03 -4.48 11.90
CA ASN A 199 -12.93 -5.36 13.07
C ASN A 199 -12.00 -6.58 12.88
N TYR A 200 -10.98 -6.47 12.04
CA TYR A 200 -9.98 -7.52 11.85
C TYR A 200 -8.81 -7.45 12.86
N GLY A 201 -9.05 -6.75 13.99
CA GLY A 201 -8.12 -6.67 15.11
C GLY A 201 -7.03 -5.62 14.96
N VAL A 202 -7.30 -4.58 14.18
CA VAL A 202 -6.56 -3.32 14.12
C VAL A 202 -7.55 -2.19 14.37
N ASP A 203 -7.35 -1.43 15.44
CA ASP A 203 -8.27 -0.40 15.84
C ASP A 203 -8.30 0.77 14.84
N LEU A 204 -9.50 1.31 14.59
CA LEU A 204 -9.74 2.41 13.64
C LEU A 204 -9.29 2.16 12.21
N ASP A 205 -9.01 0.94 11.85
CA ASP A 205 -8.57 0.60 10.50
C ASP A 205 -9.71 -0.02 9.70
N LEU A 206 -9.93 0.50 8.49
CA LEU A 206 -10.87 -0.01 7.53
C LEU A 206 -10.12 -0.51 6.30
N THR A 207 -10.43 -1.70 5.82
CA THR A 207 -9.97 -2.13 4.50
C THR A 207 -11.10 -2.00 3.50
N VAL A 208 -10.83 -1.33 2.40
CA VAL A 208 -11.77 -1.08 1.31
C VAL A 208 -11.41 -1.98 0.13
N TYR A 209 -12.37 -2.79 -0.33
CA TYR A 209 -12.27 -3.56 -1.56
C TYR A 209 -13.14 -2.93 -2.63
N ILE A 210 -12.55 -2.67 -3.79
CA ILE A 210 -13.29 -2.26 -4.98
C ILE A 210 -13.00 -3.29 -6.06
N ARG A 211 -14.03 -4.09 -6.41
CA ARG A 211 -13.92 -5.10 -7.46
C ARG A 211 -14.50 -4.58 -8.76
N LYS A 212 -13.81 -4.84 -9.86
CA LYS A 212 -14.36 -4.61 -11.20
C LYS A 212 -15.39 -5.69 -11.51
N ASN A 213 -16.55 -5.26 -11.99
CA ASN A 213 -17.52 -6.19 -12.55
C ASN A 213 -16.93 -6.83 -13.81
N LYS A 214 -17.12 -8.14 -13.95
CA LYS A 214 -16.73 -8.88 -15.17
C LYS A 214 -17.55 -8.41 -16.36
#